data_d8dd80d8cccbf44c42a1523551f5b176
#
_entry.id   d8dd80d8cccbf44c42a1523551f5b176
#
_cell.length_a   1.000
_cell.length_b   1.000
_cell.length_c   1.000
_cell.angle_alpha   90.00
_cell.angle_beta   90.00
_cell.angle_gamma   90.00
#
_symmetry.space_group_name_H-M   'P 1'
#
loop_
_entity.id
_entity.type
_entity.pdbx_description
1 polymer ?
#
loop_
_entity_poly.entity_id
_entity_poly.type
_entity_poly.pdbx_seq_one_letter_code
_entity_poly.pdbx_strand_id
1 'polypeptide(L)'
;KLYVGYSPSYRKEAGTYGNHARGLFRVHQFNKLEMYAFTLPEKSQEMHENILAIEEELWQSLGIPYHVINIAAGDLGAPAAKKYDIEYWSPVDEKYRELTSCSNCTDFQARNLNIRVRRKDGSIEVLHTLNGTAVSLARSLITVLEHYQTEDGKLRVPEVLKPYLGGKEVL
;
A
#
# COMPACT_ATOMS: atom_id res chain seq x y z
N LYS A 1 9.04 -7.85 14.88
CA LYS A 1 10.04 -7.67 13.81
C LYS A 1 9.40 -6.95 12.63
N LEU A 2 10.12 -6.00 12.04
CA LEU A 2 9.66 -5.23 10.89
C LEU A 2 10.58 -5.49 9.70
N TYR A 3 9.98 -5.61 8.54
CA TYR A 3 10.70 -5.78 7.28
C TYR A 3 10.11 -4.88 6.19
N VAL A 4 10.95 -4.49 5.25
CA VAL A 4 10.58 -3.85 4.01
C VAL A 4 11.15 -4.67 2.87
N GLY A 5 10.32 -4.99 1.89
CA GLY A 5 10.72 -5.76 0.71
C GLY A 5 10.39 -5.01 -0.58
N TYR A 6 11.39 -4.84 -1.44
CA TYR A 6 11.19 -4.37 -2.80
C TYR A 6 11.24 -5.55 -3.77
N SER A 7 10.19 -5.75 -4.54
CA SER A 7 10.11 -6.89 -5.46
C SER A 7 9.26 -6.59 -6.70
N PRO A 8 9.55 -7.24 -7.83
CA PRO A 8 8.60 -7.33 -8.94
C PRO A 8 7.42 -8.21 -8.54
N SER A 9 6.23 -7.76 -8.89
CA SER A 9 4.97 -8.49 -8.69
C SER A 9 4.33 -8.80 -10.03
N TYR A 10 3.66 -9.94 -10.14
CA TYR A 10 3.11 -10.44 -11.39
C TYR A 10 1.64 -10.83 -11.23
N ARG A 11 0.82 -10.53 -12.24
CA ARG A 11 -0.59 -10.92 -12.29
C ARG A 11 -0.95 -11.44 -13.67
N LYS A 12 -1.73 -12.53 -13.75
CA LYS A 12 -2.25 -13.04 -15.04
C LYS A 12 -3.29 -12.11 -15.65
N GLU A 13 -4.04 -11.37 -14.83
CA GLU A 13 -5.13 -10.46 -15.23
C GLU A 13 -6.22 -11.15 -16.08
N ALA A 14 -6.29 -12.48 -16.07
CA ALA A 14 -7.32 -13.24 -16.76
C ALA A 14 -8.70 -12.99 -16.10
N GLY A 15 -9.70 -12.59 -16.91
CA GLY A 15 -11.08 -12.36 -16.45
C GLY A 15 -11.35 -10.96 -15.90
N THR A 16 -10.38 -10.05 -15.92
CA THR A 16 -10.60 -8.65 -15.51
C THR A 16 -10.96 -7.83 -16.74
N TYR A 17 -12.26 -7.68 -17.02
CA TYR A 17 -12.76 -6.84 -18.10
C TYR A 17 -13.38 -5.55 -17.51
N GLY A 18 -13.03 -4.39 -18.06
CA GLY A 18 -13.63 -3.11 -17.71
C GLY A 18 -12.67 -1.93 -17.75
N ASN A 19 -13.20 -0.74 -17.50
CA ASN A 19 -12.45 0.53 -17.51
C ASN A 19 -11.31 0.57 -16.48
N HIS A 20 -11.31 -0.32 -15.48
CA HIS A 20 -10.29 -0.43 -14.44
C HIS A 20 -9.00 -1.15 -14.88
N ALA A 21 -9.01 -1.77 -16.06
CA ALA A 21 -7.90 -2.57 -16.59
C ALA A 21 -7.06 -1.83 -17.64
N ARG A 22 -7.23 -0.52 -17.79
CA ARG A 22 -6.53 0.26 -18.84
C ARG A 22 -5.30 0.98 -18.30
N GLY A 23 -4.30 1.14 -19.16
CA GLY A 23 -3.08 1.93 -18.90
C GLY A 23 -2.22 1.34 -17.79
N LEU A 24 -1.47 2.21 -17.12
CA LEU A 24 -0.53 1.83 -16.05
C LEU A 24 -1.20 1.46 -14.72
N PHE A 25 -2.49 1.74 -14.54
CA PHE A 25 -3.17 1.48 -13.26
C PHE A 25 -3.23 -0.01 -12.92
N ARG A 26 -3.34 -0.87 -13.95
CA ARG A 26 -3.36 -2.32 -13.79
C ARG A 26 -2.54 -3.00 -14.87
N VAL A 27 -1.41 -3.55 -14.47
CA VAL A 27 -0.39 -4.13 -15.37
C VAL A 27 -0.03 -5.55 -14.96
N HIS A 28 0.50 -6.35 -15.91
CA HIS A 28 0.92 -7.73 -15.67
C HIS A 28 2.15 -7.83 -14.77
N GLN A 29 3.03 -6.84 -14.83
CA GLN A 29 4.24 -6.75 -14.01
C GLN A 29 4.37 -5.34 -13.45
N PHE A 30 4.65 -5.23 -12.15
CA PHE A 30 4.90 -3.95 -11.47
C PHE A 30 5.84 -4.15 -10.29
N ASN A 31 6.61 -3.14 -9.97
CA ASN A 31 7.45 -3.13 -8.79
C ASN A 31 6.68 -2.58 -7.59
N LYS A 32 6.90 -3.19 -6.44
CA LYS A 32 6.21 -2.87 -5.19
C LYS A 32 7.18 -2.85 -4.02
N LEU A 33 7.06 -1.83 -3.19
CA LEU A 33 7.69 -1.75 -1.88
C LEU A 33 6.63 -2.09 -0.84
N GLU A 34 6.82 -3.18 -0.11
CA GLU A 34 5.87 -3.70 0.87
C GLU A 34 6.48 -3.72 2.26
N MET A 35 5.71 -3.28 3.24
CA MET A 35 6.02 -3.35 4.66
C MET A 35 5.42 -4.62 5.28
N TYR A 36 6.17 -5.30 6.12
CA TYR A 36 5.72 -6.49 6.85
C TYR A 36 6.01 -6.34 8.33
N ALA A 37 5.05 -6.69 9.16
CA ALA A 37 5.19 -6.70 10.60
C ALA A 37 4.83 -8.07 11.19
N PHE A 38 5.68 -8.54 12.09
CA PHE A 38 5.48 -9.71 12.93
C PHE A 38 5.41 -9.21 14.37
N THR A 39 4.25 -9.31 14.98
CA THR A 39 3.99 -8.70 16.28
C THR A 39 3.27 -9.64 17.24
N LEU A 40 3.31 -9.32 18.51
CA LEU A 40 2.51 -10.00 19.53
C LEU A 40 1.03 -9.73 19.29
N PRO A 41 0.13 -10.68 19.59
CA PRO A 41 -1.31 -10.51 19.36
C PRO A 41 -1.88 -9.21 19.92
N GLU A 42 -1.50 -8.86 21.16
CA GLU A 42 -1.96 -7.66 21.86
C GLU A 42 -1.45 -6.34 21.26
N LYS A 43 -0.44 -6.42 20.38
CA LYS A 43 0.17 -5.26 19.70
C LYS A 43 -0.27 -5.11 18.24
N SER A 44 -1.06 -6.04 17.72
CA SER A 44 -1.36 -6.06 16.28
C SER A 44 -2.25 -4.89 15.85
N GLN A 45 -3.20 -4.46 16.70
CA GLN A 45 -4.03 -3.30 16.38
C GLN A 45 -3.21 -2.00 16.31
N GLU A 46 -2.37 -1.76 17.31
CA GLU A 46 -1.47 -0.60 17.33
C GLU A 46 -0.51 -0.61 16.12
N MET A 47 0.04 -1.78 15.78
CA MET A 47 0.90 -1.93 14.61
C MET A 47 0.16 -1.67 13.29
N HIS A 48 -1.12 -2.03 13.20
CA HIS A 48 -1.92 -1.76 12.00
C HIS A 48 -2.11 -0.27 11.78
N GLU A 49 -2.44 0.48 12.84
CA GLU A 49 -2.57 1.94 12.79
C GLU A 49 -1.20 2.60 12.45
N ASN A 50 -0.09 2.06 12.95
CA ASN A 50 1.24 2.57 12.61
C ASN A 50 1.59 2.36 11.14
N ILE A 51 1.24 1.21 10.54
CA ILE A 51 1.44 0.96 9.11
C ILE A 51 0.60 1.93 8.28
N LEU A 52 -0.67 2.12 8.65
CA LEU A 52 -1.53 3.10 7.99
C LEU A 52 -0.94 4.51 8.07
N ALA A 53 -0.47 4.93 9.23
CA ALA A 53 0.13 6.25 9.41
C ALA A 53 1.36 6.47 8.51
N ILE A 54 2.19 5.44 8.30
CA ILE A 54 3.32 5.51 7.36
C ILE A 54 2.83 5.68 5.91
N GLU A 55 1.79 4.93 5.51
CA GLU A 55 1.20 5.09 4.18
C GLU A 55 0.63 6.50 3.98
N GLU A 56 -0.07 7.04 4.97
CA GLU A 56 -0.61 8.41 4.93
C GLU A 56 0.50 9.46 4.84
N GLU A 57 1.57 9.33 5.64
CA GLU A 57 2.73 10.24 5.60
C GLU A 57 3.36 10.32 4.19
N LEU A 58 3.49 9.18 3.51
CA LEU A 58 4.01 9.12 2.15
C LEU A 58 3.14 9.92 1.17
N TRP A 59 1.81 9.74 1.20
CA TRP A 59 0.90 10.44 0.27
C TRP A 59 0.72 11.91 0.62
N GLN A 60 0.73 12.26 1.90
CA GLN A 60 0.75 13.65 2.36
C GLN A 60 2.02 14.37 1.90
N SER A 61 3.18 13.72 1.99
CA SER A 61 4.44 14.30 1.53
C SER A 61 4.46 14.60 0.04
N LEU A 62 3.72 13.82 -0.74
CA LEU A 62 3.53 14.02 -2.18
C LEU A 62 2.40 15.02 -2.49
N GLY A 63 1.66 15.52 -1.49
CA GLY A 63 0.56 16.45 -1.69
C GLY A 63 -0.63 15.87 -2.47
N ILE A 64 -0.82 14.54 -2.43
CA ILE A 64 -1.91 13.85 -3.13
C ILE A 64 -3.17 13.84 -2.27
N PRO A 65 -4.32 14.31 -2.77
CA PRO A 65 -5.61 14.19 -2.07
C PRO A 65 -6.03 12.71 -2.00
N TYR A 66 -6.35 12.25 -0.80
CA TYR A 66 -6.79 10.88 -0.57
C TYR A 66 -7.84 10.80 0.54
N HIS A 67 -8.45 9.65 0.68
CA HIS A 67 -9.17 9.25 1.88
C HIS A 67 -8.80 7.83 2.30
N VAL A 68 -9.12 7.49 3.55
CA VAL A 68 -8.91 6.15 4.11
C VAL A 68 -10.26 5.45 4.22
N ILE A 69 -10.33 4.23 3.71
CA ILE A 69 -11.52 3.37 3.80
C ILE A 69 -11.22 2.17 4.70
N ASN A 70 -12.08 1.93 5.69
CA ASN A 70 -12.10 0.66 6.41
C ASN A 70 -12.94 -0.34 5.62
N ILE A 71 -12.32 -1.39 5.11
CA ILE A 71 -12.96 -2.35 4.21
C ILE A 71 -14.02 -3.16 4.96
N ALA A 72 -15.21 -3.27 4.36
CA ALA A 72 -16.31 -4.05 4.90
C ALA A 72 -15.95 -5.56 4.97
N ALA A 73 -16.49 -6.25 5.96
CA ALA A 73 -16.17 -7.66 6.20
C ALA A 73 -16.42 -8.57 4.98
N GLY A 74 -17.43 -8.26 4.17
CA GLY A 74 -17.74 -9.02 2.94
C GLY A 74 -16.73 -8.87 1.82
N ASP A 75 -15.91 -7.81 1.85
CA ASP A 75 -14.91 -7.51 0.83
C ASP A 75 -13.47 -7.83 1.28
N LEU A 76 -13.31 -8.33 2.51
CA LEU A 76 -12.03 -8.76 3.01
C LEU A 76 -11.54 -10.02 2.27
N GLY A 77 -10.27 -10.02 1.86
CA GLY A 77 -9.60 -11.25 1.44
C GLY A 77 -9.46 -12.22 2.63
N ALA A 78 -9.50 -13.53 2.35
CA ALA A 78 -9.47 -14.59 3.35
C ALA A 78 -8.43 -14.44 4.49
N PRO A 79 -7.20 -13.91 4.26
CA PRO A 79 -6.22 -13.75 5.33
C PRO A 79 -6.49 -12.56 6.27
N ALA A 80 -7.21 -11.54 5.84
CA ALA A 80 -7.34 -10.29 6.57
C ALA A 80 -8.49 -10.31 7.57
N ALA A 81 -8.20 -9.98 8.82
CA ALA A 81 -9.22 -9.72 9.85
C ALA A 81 -9.69 -8.25 9.86
N LYS A 82 -8.80 -7.34 9.42
CA LYS A 82 -9.09 -5.91 9.24
C LYS A 82 -8.20 -5.37 8.12
N LYS A 83 -8.73 -4.49 7.30
CA LYS A 83 -8.01 -3.89 6.18
C LYS A 83 -8.41 -2.43 6.02
N TYR A 84 -7.42 -1.58 5.81
CA TYR A 84 -7.63 -0.22 5.30
C TYR A 84 -7.12 -0.13 3.87
N ASP A 85 -7.84 0.62 3.04
CA ASP A 85 -7.36 1.08 1.74
C ASP A 85 -7.20 2.60 1.77
N ILE A 86 -6.11 3.08 1.20
CA ILE A 86 -5.95 4.48 0.84
C ILE A 86 -6.36 4.61 -0.61
N GLU A 87 -7.33 5.47 -0.87
CA GLU A 87 -7.78 5.80 -2.22
C GLU A 87 -7.49 7.26 -2.53
N TYR A 88 -6.81 7.52 -3.64
CA TYR A 88 -6.59 8.88 -4.13
C TYR A 88 -7.73 9.33 -5.05
N TRP A 89 -7.98 10.61 -5.06
CA TRP A 89 -8.88 11.19 -6.05
C TRP A 89 -8.21 11.24 -7.43
N SER A 90 -8.75 10.51 -8.41
CA SER A 90 -8.28 10.59 -9.79
C SER A 90 -9.03 11.71 -10.52
N PRO A 91 -8.35 12.79 -10.93
CA PRO A 91 -8.99 13.87 -11.70
C PRO A 91 -9.38 13.42 -13.10
N VAL A 92 -8.74 12.37 -13.63
CA VAL A 92 -9.04 11.82 -14.97
C VAL A 92 -10.29 10.96 -14.96
N ASP A 93 -10.47 10.16 -13.91
CA ASP A 93 -11.64 9.27 -13.78
C ASP A 93 -12.79 9.90 -12.98
N GLU A 94 -12.58 11.06 -12.37
CA GLU A 94 -13.51 11.79 -11.48
C GLU A 94 -14.06 10.91 -10.35
N LYS A 95 -13.18 10.08 -9.77
CA LYS A 95 -13.51 9.16 -8.67
C LYS A 95 -12.29 8.77 -7.85
N TYR A 96 -12.56 8.21 -6.68
CA TYR A 96 -11.53 7.62 -5.85
C TYR A 96 -11.06 6.27 -6.42
N ARG A 97 -9.75 6.03 -6.34
CA ARG A 97 -9.08 4.82 -6.83
C ARG A 97 -8.12 4.30 -5.76
N GLU A 98 -8.14 2.99 -5.55
CA GLU A 98 -7.24 2.33 -4.61
C GLU A 98 -5.77 2.58 -4.98
N LEU A 99 -5.02 3.13 -4.05
CA LEU A 99 -3.60 3.46 -4.20
C LEU A 99 -2.73 2.48 -3.43
N THR A 100 -2.96 2.37 -2.12
CA THR A 100 -2.28 1.43 -1.22
C THR A 100 -3.27 0.77 -0.28
N SER A 101 -2.85 -0.28 0.39
CA SER A 101 -3.66 -0.97 1.38
C SER A 101 -2.80 -1.58 2.46
N CYS A 102 -3.32 -1.65 3.69
CA CYS A 102 -2.71 -2.37 4.79
C CYS A 102 -3.69 -3.32 5.47
N SER A 103 -3.19 -4.49 5.86
CA SER A 103 -3.99 -5.57 6.42
C SER A 103 -3.41 -6.09 7.73
N ASN A 104 -4.29 -6.29 8.70
CA ASN A 104 -4.01 -7.10 9.88
C ASN A 104 -4.55 -8.51 9.62
N CYS A 105 -3.64 -9.48 9.46
CA CYS A 105 -3.99 -10.87 9.18
C CYS A 105 -4.11 -11.72 10.45
N THR A 106 -3.98 -11.10 11.61
CA THR A 106 -3.94 -11.77 12.91
C THR A 106 -3.02 -13.01 12.87
N ASP A 107 -3.47 -14.15 13.29
CA ASP A 107 -2.71 -15.41 13.32
C ASP A 107 -2.83 -16.27 12.06
N PHE A 108 -3.63 -15.84 11.06
CA PHE A 108 -3.95 -16.67 9.89
C PHE A 108 -2.71 -17.17 9.15
N GLN A 109 -1.82 -16.27 8.78
CA GLN A 109 -0.59 -16.61 8.05
C GLN A 109 0.41 -17.29 8.98
N ALA A 110 0.52 -16.82 10.22
CA ALA A 110 1.47 -17.35 11.19
C ALA A 110 1.15 -18.80 11.57
N ARG A 111 -0.13 -19.20 11.66
CA ARG A 111 -0.51 -20.61 11.84
C ARG A 111 -0.05 -21.47 10.68
N ASN A 112 -0.30 -21.03 9.44
CA ASN A 112 0.07 -21.79 8.24
C ASN A 112 1.59 -21.94 8.08
N LEU A 113 2.35 -20.93 8.49
CA LEU A 113 3.81 -20.89 8.41
C LEU A 113 4.50 -21.36 9.68
N ASN A 114 3.72 -21.76 10.71
CA ASN A 114 4.22 -22.17 12.03
C ASN A 114 5.13 -21.13 12.70
N ILE A 115 4.80 -19.83 12.55
CA ILE A 115 5.54 -18.73 13.14
C ILE A 115 5.07 -18.50 14.57
N ARG A 116 5.98 -18.61 15.53
CA ARG A 116 5.66 -18.55 16.96
C ARG A 116 6.64 -17.65 17.70
N VAL A 117 6.20 -17.16 18.84
CA VAL A 117 7.03 -16.45 19.80
C VAL A 117 7.11 -17.21 21.10
N ARG A 118 8.27 -17.23 21.71
CA ARG A 118 8.47 -17.66 23.09
C ARG A 118 8.38 -16.44 23.99
N ARG A 119 7.42 -16.46 24.90
CA ARG A 119 7.23 -15.43 25.94
C ARG A 119 8.30 -15.52 27.02
N LYS A 120 8.43 -14.47 27.82
CA LYS A 120 9.41 -14.44 28.94
C LYS A 120 9.13 -15.51 30.00
N ASP A 121 7.89 -15.89 30.19
CA ASP A 121 7.44 -16.98 31.10
C ASP A 121 7.67 -18.38 30.53
N GLY A 122 8.23 -18.49 29.31
CA GLY A 122 8.48 -19.75 28.61
C GLY A 122 7.34 -20.25 27.76
N SER A 123 6.15 -19.67 27.86
CA SER A 123 5.00 -20.06 27.01
C SER A 123 5.29 -19.77 25.52
N ILE A 124 4.66 -20.55 24.65
CA ILE A 124 4.79 -20.40 23.19
C ILE A 124 3.40 -20.11 22.61
N GLU A 125 3.33 -19.05 21.81
CA GLU A 125 2.10 -18.69 21.11
C GLU A 125 2.35 -18.32 19.65
N VAL A 126 1.28 -18.31 18.84
CA VAL A 126 1.31 -17.89 17.43
C VAL A 126 1.36 -16.37 17.36
N LEU A 127 2.22 -15.82 16.50
CA LEU A 127 2.29 -14.38 16.25
C LEU A 127 1.15 -13.89 15.38
N HIS A 128 0.92 -12.57 15.40
CA HIS A 128 0.15 -11.88 14.37
C HIS A 128 1.06 -11.34 13.26
N THR A 129 0.55 -11.38 12.03
CA THR A 129 1.22 -10.83 10.86
C THR A 129 0.40 -9.69 10.28
N LEU A 130 1.11 -8.67 9.82
CA LEU A 130 0.53 -7.52 9.14
C LEU A 130 1.37 -7.18 7.93
N ASN A 131 0.73 -6.58 6.94
CA ASN A 131 1.42 -6.02 5.79
C ASN A 131 0.77 -4.71 5.35
N GLY A 132 1.55 -3.89 4.65
CA GLY A 132 1.05 -2.68 4.03
C GLY A 132 1.91 -2.27 2.85
N THR A 133 1.28 -1.73 1.83
CA THR A 133 1.95 -1.25 0.63
C THR A 133 2.53 0.13 0.90
N ALA A 134 3.85 0.25 1.00
CA ALA A 134 4.47 1.57 1.03
C ALA A 134 4.34 2.25 -0.34
N VAL A 135 4.77 1.59 -1.42
CA VAL A 135 4.72 2.15 -2.78
C VAL A 135 4.43 1.04 -3.81
N SER A 136 3.41 1.22 -4.63
CA SER A 136 3.21 0.48 -5.88
C SER A 136 3.63 1.38 -7.04
N LEU A 137 4.79 1.12 -7.66
CA LEU A 137 5.39 2.05 -8.61
C LEU A 137 4.45 2.47 -9.74
N ALA A 138 3.72 1.53 -10.33
CA ALA A 138 2.82 1.82 -11.43
C ALA A 138 1.69 2.78 -11.00
N ARG A 139 1.04 2.50 -9.86
CA ARG A 139 -0.04 3.36 -9.34
C ARG A 139 0.49 4.71 -8.86
N SER A 140 1.62 4.73 -8.16
CA SER A 140 2.25 5.97 -7.70
C SER A 140 2.64 6.88 -8.86
N LEU A 141 3.17 6.30 -9.95
CA LEU A 141 3.54 7.05 -11.14
C LEU A 141 2.32 7.70 -11.79
N ILE A 142 1.24 6.94 -12.01
CA ILE A 142 0.02 7.51 -12.63
C ILE A 142 -0.60 8.59 -11.76
N THR A 143 -0.63 8.39 -10.42
CA THR A 143 -1.14 9.37 -9.48
C THR A 143 -0.35 10.68 -9.53
N VAL A 144 0.97 10.61 -9.56
CA VAL A 144 1.83 11.79 -9.68
C VAL A 144 1.61 12.47 -11.04
N LEU A 145 1.54 11.71 -12.14
CA LEU A 145 1.27 12.27 -13.46
C LEU A 145 -0.08 13.00 -13.51
N GLU A 146 -1.15 12.39 -13.00
CA GLU A 146 -2.49 12.99 -12.98
C GLU A 146 -2.58 14.29 -12.17
N HIS A 147 -1.82 14.41 -11.06
CA HIS A 147 -1.88 15.56 -10.18
C HIS A 147 -0.87 16.67 -10.50
N TYR A 148 0.20 16.33 -11.20
CA TYR A 148 1.32 17.24 -11.42
C TYR A 148 1.57 17.58 -12.88
N GLN A 149 0.82 17.01 -13.82
CA GLN A 149 0.88 17.38 -15.24
C GLN A 149 0.40 18.84 -15.41
N THR A 150 1.12 19.60 -16.22
CA THR A 150 0.79 20.98 -16.57
C THR A 150 0.07 21.05 -17.91
N GLU A 151 -0.60 22.18 -18.19
CA GLU A 151 -1.35 22.39 -19.44
C GLU A 151 -0.45 22.31 -20.70
N ASP A 152 0.83 22.64 -20.57
CA ASP A 152 1.81 22.56 -21.67
C ASP A 152 2.45 21.16 -21.79
N GLY A 153 1.89 20.15 -21.10
CA GLY A 153 2.29 18.74 -21.21
C GLY A 153 3.57 18.38 -20.46
N LYS A 154 4.07 19.25 -19.60
CA LYS A 154 5.19 18.98 -18.71
C LYS A 154 4.73 18.40 -17.38
N LEU A 155 5.67 17.92 -16.58
CA LEU A 155 5.42 17.41 -15.23
C LEU A 155 6.11 18.32 -14.20
N ARG A 156 5.34 19.01 -13.36
CA ARG A 156 5.87 19.68 -12.19
C ARG A 156 6.34 18.63 -11.18
N VAL A 157 7.58 18.75 -10.72
CA VAL A 157 8.14 17.78 -9.77
C VAL A 157 7.59 18.07 -8.36
N PRO A 158 6.97 17.06 -7.68
CA PRO A 158 6.62 17.18 -6.28
C PRO A 158 7.83 17.58 -5.42
N GLU A 159 7.64 18.47 -4.45
CA GLU A 159 8.74 19.04 -3.65
C GLU A 159 9.65 17.97 -3.04
N VAL A 160 9.03 16.92 -2.47
CA VAL A 160 9.74 15.81 -1.83
C VAL A 160 10.61 15.00 -2.79
N LEU A 161 10.34 15.06 -4.09
CA LEU A 161 11.09 14.33 -5.12
C LEU A 161 12.22 15.14 -5.75
N LYS A 162 12.23 16.46 -5.59
CA LYS A 162 13.27 17.33 -6.17
C LYS A 162 14.70 16.93 -5.81
N PRO A 163 15.03 16.55 -4.55
CA PRO A 163 16.38 16.12 -4.20
C PRO A 163 16.87 14.89 -4.99
N TYR A 164 15.95 14.00 -5.35
CA TYR A 164 16.25 12.77 -6.10
C TYR A 164 16.36 13.01 -7.61
N LEU A 165 15.91 14.16 -8.08
CA LEU A 165 15.91 14.56 -9.50
C LEU A 165 16.88 15.71 -9.79
N GLY A 166 17.89 15.90 -8.93
CA GLY A 166 18.91 16.94 -9.09
C GLY A 166 18.37 18.34 -8.97
N GLY A 167 17.34 18.55 -8.15
CA GLY A 167 16.72 19.85 -7.91
C GLY A 167 15.81 20.34 -9.05
N LYS A 168 15.49 19.50 -10.03
CA LYS A 168 14.60 19.89 -11.13
C LYS A 168 13.21 20.21 -10.61
N GLU A 169 12.62 21.28 -11.14
CA GLU A 169 11.26 21.70 -10.83
C GLU A 169 10.23 21.16 -11.82
N VAL A 170 10.68 20.91 -13.05
CA VAL A 170 9.84 20.46 -14.16
C VAL A 170 10.61 19.40 -14.98
N LEU A 171 9.89 18.38 -15.42
CA LEU A 171 10.32 17.34 -16.35
C LEU A 171 9.57 17.45 -17.67
#